data_77364f7cac62cb00432cb93684649a21
#
_entry.id   77364f7cac62cb00432cb93684649a21
#
_cell.length_a   1.000
_cell.length_b   1.000
_cell.length_c   1.000
_cell.angle_alpha   90.00
_cell.angle_beta   90.00
_cell.angle_gamma   90.00
#
_symmetry.space_group_name_H-M   'P 1'
#
loop_
_entity.id
_entity.type
_entity.pdbx_description
1 polymer ?
#
loop_
_entity_poly.entity_id
_entity_poly.type
_entity_poly.pdbx_seq_one_letter_code
_entity_poly.pdbx_strand_id
1 'polypeptide(L)'
;MSKYLKLNSMDRRAKEVLSMNAYRLFITPFLSMLIGSCAAAADIPLPTIPPTTLTATPISTREMVSYKADRAIEALRDRDMDRLASLVHPTQGIRFSPYAYVREADISVAVEDVPNLLSKETVLLWGVYDGSGAPIELTFDQYYDQFIYDQDFANAEEIGYDQRIGGDGGTINNIPDFYPGGLMVEYHFTGFEPDYGGLDWRSLRLVFMQDGDVWFLIGIVHDEWTT
;
A
#
# COMPACT_ATOMS: atom_id res chain seq x y z
N MET A 1 -38.11 41.01 -3.07
CA MET A 1 -38.14 40.96 -1.60
C MET A 1 -37.32 39.73 -1.23
N SER A 2 -36.21 39.71 -0.62
CA SER A 2 -35.37 40.49 0.26
C SER A 2 -34.05 39.72 0.28
N LYS A 3 -32.92 40.17 -0.12
CA LYS A 3 -31.79 40.90 0.47
C LYS A 3 -31.48 40.57 1.94
N TYR A 4 -30.16 40.38 2.16
CA TYR A 4 -29.35 40.24 3.39
C TYR A 4 -29.09 38.78 3.81
N LEU A 5 -27.86 38.31 4.01
CA LEU A 5 -26.65 38.92 4.57
C LEU A 5 -25.39 38.19 4.09
N LYS A 6 -24.46 38.99 3.62
CA LYS A 6 -23.03 38.69 3.48
C LYS A 6 -22.33 39.24 4.73
N LEU A 7 -21.27 38.60 5.20
CA LEU A 7 -20.23 38.95 6.16
C LEU A 7 -20.13 37.97 7.35
N ASN A 8 -19.05 37.20 7.37
CA ASN A 8 -17.99 37.19 8.35
C ASN A 8 -17.24 35.86 8.30
N SER A 9 -16.18 35.78 7.54
CA SER A 9 -15.11 34.82 7.76
C SER A 9 -13.77 35.33 7.24
N MET A 10 -13.41 36.52 7.67
CA MET A 10 -12.05 37.06 7.56
C MET A 10 -11.69 37.63 8.93
N ASP A 11 -11.17 36.77 9.83
CA ASP A 11 -10.31 37.19 10.94
C ASP A 11 -9.94 36.04 11.88
N ARG A 12 -9.05 35.16 11.44
CA ARG A 12 -8.37 34.18 12.31
C ARG A 12 -6.94 33.86 11.90
N ARG A 13 -6.28 34.70 11.13
CA ARG A 13 -4.85 34.53 10.76
C ARG A 13 -3.92 35.62 11.26
N ALA A 14 -4.25 36.32 12.31
CA ALA A 14 -3.46 37.45 12.80
C ALA A 14 -3.14 37.44 14.31
N LYS A 15 -3.01 36.28 14.96
CA LYS A 15 -2.67 36.24 16.40
C LYS A 15 -1.64 35.21 16.84
N GLU A 16 -0.78 34.71 15.95
CA GLU A 16 0.33 33.82 16.37
C GLU A 16 1.71 34.26 15.84
N VAL A 17 1.98 35.55 15.84
CA VAL A 17 3.34 36.05 15.66
C VAL A 17 3.54 37.15 16.69
N LEU A 18 3.90 36.80 17.92
CA LEU A 18 4.51 37.70 18.91
C LEU A 18 4.66 36.99 20.29
N SER A 19 5.63 36.11 20.42
CA SER A 19 6.20 35.74 21.73
C SER A 19 7.56 35.04 21.57
N MET A 20 8.51 35.78 21.08
CA MET A 20 9.94 35.47 21.28
C MET A 20 10.63 36.77 21.62
N ASN A 21 10.89 37.00 22.91
CA ASN A 21 12.07 37.72 23.42
C ASN A 21 11.92 37.90 24.93
N ALA A 22 12.82 37.30 25.65
CA ALA A 22 13.47 37.92 26.80
C ALA A 22 13.96 36.88 27.82
N TYR A 23 15.13 36.34 27.64
CA TYR A 23 15.95 35.99 28.83
C TYR A 23 17.27 36.74 28.75
N ARG A 24 17.31 37.78 29.57
CA ARG A 24 18.51 38.61 29.81
C ARG A 24 19.53 37.83 30.65
N LEU A 25 20.79 37.93 30.19
CA LEU A 25 22.00 37.63 30.91
C LEU A 25 22.02 38.34 32.27
N PHE A 26 22.34 37.62 33.32
CA PHE A 26 22.98 38.15 34.51
C PHE A 26 24.38 37.53 34.64
N ILE A 27 25.38 38.34 34.33
CA ILE A 27 26.80 38.08 34.61
C ILE A 27 27.10 38.67 35.96
N THR A 28 27.47 37.87 36.96
CA THR A 28 28.14 38.32 38.19
C THR A 28 29.54 37.74 38.19
N PRO A 29 30.57 38.57 38.39
CA PRO A 29 31.94 38.10 38.55
C PRO A 29 32.17 37.67 39.99
N PHE A 30 32.57 36.44 40.24
CA PHE A 30 33.12 35.99 41.49
C PHE A 30 34.60 35.69 41.29
N LEU A 31 35.41 36.62 41.84
CA LEU A 31 36.86 36.52 41.97
C LEU A 31 37.16 35.75 43.29
N SER A 32 37.78 34.59 43.22
CA SER A 32 38.44 33.98 44.40
C SER A 32 39.47 32.92 43.98
N MET A 33 40.64 33.27 44.11
CA MET A 33 41.79 32.73 44.91
C MET A 33 42.20 31.27 44.59
N LEU A 34 43.34 31.20 43.94
CA LEU A 34 44.22 30.03 43.75
C LEU A 34 44.66 29.44 45.09
N ILE A 35 44.43 28.18 45.30
CA ILE A 35 45.28 27.33 46.15
C ILE A 35 45.67 26.11 45.30
N GLY A 36 46.94 26.04 44.95
CA GLY A 36 47.48 24.89 44.21
C GLY A 36 47.58 23.68 45.12
N SER A 37 46.96 22.58 44.68
CA SER A 37 47.24 21.24 45.16
C SER A 37 47.55 20.37 43.93
N CYS A 38 48.81 20.02 43.75
CA CYS A 38 49.25 19.00 42.83
C CYS A 38 48.73 17.64 43.32
N ALA A 39 47.59 17.22 42.85
CA ALA A 39 47.18 15.82 42.93
C ALA A 39 47.60 15.16 41.62
N ALA A 40 48.42 14.13 41.69
CA ALA A 40 48.76 13.27 40.55
C ALA A 40 47.47 12.69 39.99
N ALA A 41 47.16 13.03 38.75
CA ALA A 41 46.06 12.40 38.03
C ALA A 41 46.45 10.95 37.77
N ALA A 42 45.76 10.01 38.44
CA ALA A 42 45.78 8.62 38.05
C ALA A 42 45.06 8.52 36.73
N ASP A 43 45.76 8.06 35.69
CA ASP A 43 45.15 7.68 34.38
C ASP A 43 44.21 6.52 34.63
N ILE A 44 42.92 6.83 34.75
CA ILE A 44 41.88 5.83 34.77
C ILE A 44 41.66 5.49 33.26
N PRO A 45 41.98 4.28 32.80
CA PRO A 45 41.71 3.91 31.40
C PRO A 45 40.20 3.97 31.17
N LEU A 46 39.81 4.78 30.20
CA LEU A 46 38.42 4.80 29.73
C LEU A 46 38.06 3.40 29.28
N PRO A 47 36.90 2.82 29.67
CA PRO A 47 36.47 1.55 29.19
C PRO A 47 36.24 1.66 27.65
N THR A 48 37.07 0.97 26.88
CA THR A 48 36.91 0.84 25.43
C THR A 48 35.68 -0.03 25.21
N ILE A 49 34.55 0.58 24.87
CA ILE A 49 33.34 -0.14 24.43
C ILE A 49 33.68 -0.73 23.06
N PRO A 50 33.68 -2.05 22.90
CA PRO A 50 33.90 -2.63 21.58
C PRO A 50 32.78 -2.15 20.64
N PRO A 51 33.09 -1.88 19.36
CA PRO A 51 32.06 -1.49 18.41
C PRO A 51 31.03 -2.64 18.31
N THR A 52 29.81 -2.39 18.76
CA THR A 52 28.70 -3.31 18.54
C THR A 52 28.37 -3.25 17.05
N THR A 53 28.88 -4.19 16.30
CA THR A 53 28.47 -4.40 14.91
C THR A 53 27.04 -4.91 14.93
N LEU A 54 26.08 -4.02 14.65
CA LEU A 54 24.69 -4.41 14.40
C LEU A 54 24.67 -5.17 13.08
N THR A 55 24.73 -6.48 13.16
CA THR A 55 24.46 -7.34 12.00
C THR A 55 22.97 -7.22 11.71
N ALA A 56 22.60 -6.48 10.66
CA ALA A 56 21.22 -6.45 10.18
C ALA A 56 20.84 -7.86 9.74
N THR A 57 19.80 -8.43 10.35
CA THR A 57 19.22 -9.68 9.88
C THR A 57 18.66 -9.43 8.47
N PRO A 58 19.00 -10.25 7.46
CA PRO A 58 18.44 -10.08 6.14
C PRO A 58 16.91 -10.23 6.20
N ILE A 59 16.19 -9.28 5.60
CA ILE A 59 14.74 -9.31 5.47
C ILE A 59 14.37 -10.50 4.57
N SER A 60 13.44 -11.34 5.00
CA SER A 60 12.99 -12.49 4.20
C SER A 60 12.18 -12.03 2.98
N THR A 61 12.16 -12.87 1.94
CA THR A 61 11.32 -12.62 0.75
C THR A 61 9.85 -12.42 1.13
N ARG A 62 9.34 -13.22 2.07
CA ARG A 62 7.98 -13.09 2.58
C ARG A 62 7.72 -11.70 3.17
N GLU A 63 8.60 -11.22 4.02
CA GLU A 63 8.46 -9.88 4.64
C GLU A 63 8.51 -8.77 3.59
N MET A 64 9.40 -8.88 2.60
CA MET A 64 9.48 -7.89 1.51
C MET A 64 8.20 -7.85 0.66
N VAL A 65 7.69 -9.02 0.26
CA VAL A 65 6.47 -9.10 -0.58
C VAL A 65 5.24 -8.70 0.23
N SER A 66 5.12 -9.14 1.50
CA SER A 66 4.02 -8.69 2.38
C SER A 66 4.02 -7.18 2.54
N TYR A 67 5.17 -6.56 2.82
CA TYR A 67 5.27 -5.10 2.91
C TYR A 67 4.84 -4.40 1.62
N LYS A 68 5.23 -4.93 0.45
CA LYS A 68 4.81 -4.39 -0.84
C LYS A 68 3.30 -4.55 -1.08
N ALA A 69 2.73 -5.68 -0.66
CA ALA A 69 1.31 -5.95 -0.75
C ALA A 69 0.49 -5.01 0.13
N ASP A 70 0.93 -4.77 1.37
CA ASP A 70 0.29 -3.79 2.26
C ASP A 70 0.32 -2.38 1.65
N ARG A 71 1.44 -1.99 1.04
CA ARG A 71 1.55 -0.69 0.35
C ARG A 71 0.64 -0.59 -0.88
N ALA A 72 0.48 -1.70 -1.62
CA ALA A 72 -0.40 -1.74 -2.78
C ALA A 72 -1.88 -1.68 -2.38
N ILE A 73 -2.28 -2.45 -1.36
CA ILE A 73 -3.67 -2.44 -0.90
C ILE A 73 -4.08 -1.10 -0.28
N GLU A 74 -3.16 -0.43 0.45
CA GLU A 74 -3.38 0.93 0.93
C GLU A 74 -3.52 1.94 -0.23
N ALA A 75 -2.68 1.82 -1.28
CA ALA A 75 -2.79 2.68 -2.46
C ALA A 75 -4.13 2.47 -3.19
N LEU A 76 -4.59 1.22 -3.29
CA LEU A 76 -5.91 0.89 -3.83
C LEU A 76 -7.02 1.48 -2.95
N ARG A 77 -7.01 1.28 -1.65
CA ARG A 77 -8.02 1.87 -0.75
C ARG A 77 -8.13 3.39 -0.90
N ASP A 78 -6.99 4.06 -0.98
CA ASP A 78 -6.91 5.52 -1.04
C ASP A 78 -7.10 6.05 -2.48
N ARG A 79 -7.26 5.16 -3.49
CA ARG A 79 -7.31 5.47 -4.93
C ARG A 79 -6.08 6.28 -5.40
N ASP A 80 -4.94 6.06 -4.74
CA ASP A 80 -3.67 6.72 -5.02
C ASP A 80 -2.91 5.96 -6.12
N MET A 81 -3.24 6.29 -7.38
CA MET A 81 -2.69 5.62 -8.55
C MET A 81 -1.22 5.96 -8.79
N ASP A 82 -0.72 7.10 -8.33
CA ASP A 82 0.71 7.44 -8.37
C ASP A 82 1.50 6.51 -7.43
N ARG A 83 0.99 6.31 -6.22
CA ARG A 83 1.57 5.37 -5.26
C ARG A 83 1.52 3.94 -5.77
N LEU A 84 0.40 3.51 -6.37
CA LEU A 84 0.28 2.21 -7.00
C LEU A 84 1.32 2.03 -8.12
N ALA A 85 1.46 3.01 -9.03
CA ALA A 85 2.43 3.00 -10.12
C ALA A 85 3.88 2.80 -9.62
N SER A 86 4.23 3.38 -8.47
CA SER A 86 5.57 3.20 -7.86
C SER A 86 5.89 1.77 -7.45
N LEU A 87 4.90 0.90 -7.36
CA LEU A 87 5.04 -0.52 -7.02
C LEU A 87 4.99 -1.43 -8.24
N VAL A 88 4.49 -0.93 -9.38
CA VAL A 88 4.30 -1.68 -10.63
C VAL A 88 5.65 -1.96 -11.32
N HIS A 89 5.72 -3.10 -12.01
CA HIS A 89 6.91 -3.51 -12.76
C HIS A 89 7.20 -2.53 -13.91
N PRO A 90 8.44 -1.99 -14.00
CA PRO A 90 8.73 -0.88 -14.90
C PRO A 90 8.61 -1.21 -16.38
N THR A 91 8.76 -2.48 -16.77
CA THR A 91 8.72 -2.90 -18.17
C THR A 91 7.59 -3.85 -18.51
N GLN A 92 7.10 -4.64 -17.53
CA GLN A 92 5.98 -5.56 -17.74
C GLN A 92 4.62 -4.89 -17.49
N GLY A 93 4.61 -3.76 -16.74
CA GLY A 93 3.38 -3.11 -16.35
C GLY A 93 2.57 -3.94 -15.34
N ILE A 94 1.25 -3.77 -15.35
CA ILE A 94 0.32 -4.44 -14.46
C ILE A 94 -0.87 -4.99 -15.26
N ARG A 95 -1.26 -6.25 -14.98
CA ARG A 95 -2.44 -6.90 -15.58
C ARG A 95 -3.60 -6.89 -14.59
N PHE A 96 -4.80 -6.71 -15.12
CA PHE A 96 -6.05 -6.73 -14.39
C PHE A 96 -6.92 -7.88 -14.87
N SER A 97 -7.25 -8.81 -13.97
CA SER A 97 -8.08 -9.99 -14.27
C SER A 97 -9.35 -9.96 -13.41
N PRO A 98 -10.55 -9.97 -14.02
CA PRO A 98 -11.81 -9.87 -13.27
C PRO A 98 -12.15 -11.14 -12.49
N TYR A 99 -11.50 -12.27 -12.79
CA TYR A 99 -11.71 -13.56 -12.14
C TYR A 99 -10.40 -14.33 -11.96
N ALA A 100 -10.41 -15.38 -11.15
CA ALA A 100 -9.25 -16.19 -10.76
C ALA A 100 -8.41 -16.72 -11.93
N TYR A 101 -9.04 -17.03 -13.07
CA TYR A 101 -8.35 -17.53 -14.25
C TYR A 101 -7.79 -16.37 -15.08
N VAL A 102 -6.50 -16.15 -14.97
CA VAL A 102 -5.76 -15.11 -15.71
C VAL A 102 -5.63 -15.51 -17.18
N ARG A 103 -5.96 -14.60 -18.10
CA ARG A 103 -5.92 -14.81 -19.56
C ARG A 103 -4.89 -13.87 -20.19
N GLU A 104 -4.31 -14.30 -21.31
CA GLU A 104 -3.48 -13.41 -22.15
C GLU A 104 -4.26 -12.19 -22.67
N ALA A 105 -5.57 -12.34 -22.86
CA ALA A 105 -6.46 -11.27 -23.30
C ALA A 105 -6.82 -10.27 -22.20
N ASP A 106 -6.54 -10.56 -20.93
CA ASP A 106 -6.80 -9.64 -19.82
C ASP A 106 -5.95 -8.38 -19.98
N ILE A 107 -6.52 -7.23 -19.66
CA ILE A 107 -5.91 -5.93 -19.94
C ILE A 107 -4.64 -5.75 -19.12
N SER A 108 -3.54 -5.49 -19.82
CA SER A 108 -2.27 -5.08 -19.24
C SER A 108 -2.00 -3.61 -19.53
N VAL A 109 -1.53 -2.88 -18.52
CA VAL A 109 -1.30 -1.43 -18.57
C VAL A 109 0.17 -1.15 -18.25
N ALA A 110 0.81 -0.31 -19.07
CA ALA A 110 2.17 0.15 -18.83
C ALA A 110 2.23 1.06 -17.59
N VAL A 111 3.36 1.03 -16.88
CA VAL A 111 3.52 1.76 -15.60
C VAL A 111 3.24 3.26 -15.72
N GLU A 112 3.62 3.88 -16.84
CA GLU A 112 3.41 5.30 -17.12
C GLU A 112 1.94 5.70 -17.30
N ASP A 113 1.08 4.74 -17.64
CA ASP A 113 -0.35 4.95 -17.83
C ASP A 113 -1.16 4.79 -16.51
N VAL A 114 -0.61 4.09 -15.53
CA VAL A 114 -1.30 3.77 -14.26
C VAL A 114 -1.82 5.03 -13.54
N PRO A 115 -1.04 6.12 -13.39
CA PRO A 115 -1.50 7.31 -12.68
C PRO A 115 -2.80 7.93 -13.23
N ASN A 116 -3.05 7.74 -14.52
CA ASN A 116 -4.18 8.36 -15.20
C ASN A 116 -5.40 7.45 -15.39
N LEU A 117 -5.35 6.21 -14.91
CA LEU A 117 -6.39 5.21 -15.19
C LEU A 117 -7.77 5.64 -14.72
N LEU A 118 -7.91 6.16 -13.49
CA LEU A 118 -9.19 6.58 -12.91
C LEU A 118 -9.83 7.76 -13.65
N SER A 119 -9.05 8.55 -14.36
CA SER A 119 -9.53 9.70 -15.12
C SER A 119 -9.87 9.37 -16.58
N LYS A 120 -9.56 8.14 -17.05
CA LYS A 120 -9.85 7.72 -18.43
C LYS A 120 -11.33 7.33 -18.56
N GLU A 121 -12.07 8.06 -19.39
CA GLU A 121 -13.49 7.79 -19.70
C GLU A 121 -13.66 6.72 -20.80
N THR A 122 -12.56 6.14 -21.30
CA THR A 122 -12.61 5.12 -22.35
C THR A 122 -13.20 3.83 -21.80
N VAL A 123 -14.26 3.35 -22.43
CA VAL A 123 -14.84 2.02 -22.16
C VAL A 123 -13.94 0.97 -22.79
N LEU A 124 -13.53 -0.03 -22.00
CA LEU A 124 -12.71 -1.15 -22.41
C LEU A 124 -13.48 -2.46 -22.22
N LEU A 125 -13.16 -3.47 -23.02
CA LEU A 125 -13.65 -4.83 -22.83
C LEU A 125 -12.70 -5.59 -21.90
N TRP A 126 -13.12 -5.79 -20.65
CA TRP A 126 -12.34 -6.46 -19.59
C TRP A 126 -12.44 -7.98 -19.59
N GLY A 127 -13.32 -8.53 -20.41
CA GLY A 127 -13.62 -9.95 -20.49
C GLY A 127 -15.12 -10.20 -20.60
N VAL A 128 -15.59 -11.27 -20.01
CA VAL A 128 -17.01 -11.60 -19.94
C VAL A 128 -17.39 -11.93 -18.50
N TYR A 129 -18.61 -11.60 -18.12
CA TYR A 129 -19.16 -12.00 -16.84
C TYR A 129 -19.28 -13.53 -16.79
N ASP A 130 -18.74 -14.12 -15.73
CA ASP A 130 -18.91 -15.54 -15.47
C ASP A 130 -20.40 -15.90 -15.30
N GLY A 131 -20.80 -17.10 -15.63
CA GLY A 131 -22.19 -17.54 -15.65
C GLY A 131 -23.00 -17.02 -16.85
N SER A 132 -23.04 -15.70 -17.12
CA SER A 132 -23.85 -15.13 -18.21
C SER A 132 -23.14 -15.08 -19.57
N GLY A 133 -21.81 -14.98 -19.59
CA GLY A 133 -21.01 -14.75 -20.79
C GLY A 133 -21.19 -13.38 -21.43
N ALA A 134 -21.92 -12.45 -20.78
CA ALA A 134 -22.07 -11.08 -21.27
C ALA A 134 -20.73 -10.32 -21.21
N PRO A 135 -20.45 -9.40 -22.16
CA PRO A 135 -19.21 -8.64 -22.12
C PRO A 135 -19.13 -7.70 -20.90
N ILE A 136 -17.95 -7.59 -20.31
CA ILE A 136 -17.63 -6.61 -19.27
C ILE A 136 -17.09 -5.37 -19.97
N GLU A 137 -17.98 -4.43 -20.31
CA GLU A 137 -17.65 -3.17 -21.00
C GLU A 137 -17.76 -2.02 -20.01
N LEU A 138 -16.64 -1.62 -19.43
CA LEU A 138 -16.56 -0.64 -18.35
C LEU A 138 -15.43 0.36 -18.60
N THR A 139 -15.57 1.59 -18.07
CA THR A 139 -14.41 2.46 -17.86
C THR A 139 -13.53 1.86 -16.76
N PHE A 140 -12.27 2.30 -16.63
CA PHE A 140 -11.42 1.81 -15.54
C PHE A 140 -12.01 2.12 -14.16
N ASP A 141 -12.62 3.29 -13.97
CA ASP A 141 -13.25 3.68 -12.71
C ASP A 141 -14.39 2.73 -12.32
N GLN A 142 -15.24 2.36 -13.28
CA GLN A 142 -16.31 1.37 -13.08
C GLN A 142 -15.77 -0.03 -12.80
N TYR A 143 -14.71 -0.44 -13.53
CA TYR A 143 -14.03 -1.70 -13.31
C TYR A 143 -13.36 -1.75 -11.93
N TYR A 144 -12.79 -0.62 -11.50
CA TYR A 144 -12.18 -0.47 -10.18
C TYR A 144 -13.18 -0.76 -9.05
N ASP A 145 -14.36 -0.14 -9.12
CA ASP A 145 -15.40 -0.30 -8.11
C ASP A 145 -16.02 -1.71 -8.11
N GLN A 146 -15.92 -2.45 -9.21
CA GLN A 146 -16.53 -3.77 -9.33
C GLN A 146 -15.55 -4.93 -9.17
N PHE A 147 -14.27 -4.77 -9.59
CA PHE A 147 -13.31 -5.87 -9.69
C PHE A 147 -11.93 -5.57 -9.08
N ILE A 148 -11.72 -4.40 -8.47
CA ILE A 148 -10.45 -4.10 -7.81
C ILE A 148 -10.66 -3.81 -6.33
N TYR A 149 -11.57 -2.88 -5.99
CA TYR A 149 -11.80 -2.50 -4.60
C TYR A 149 -13.30 -2.43 -4.30
N ASP A 150 -13.99 -3.54 -4.58
CA ASP A 150 -15.42 -3.74 -4.31
C ASP A 150 -15.70 -4.03 -2.83
N GLN A 151 -14.65 -4.36 -2.07
CA GLN A 151 -14.65 -4.54 -0.62
C GLN A 151 -13.45 -3.83 0.01
N ASP A 152 -13.49 -3.60 1.31
CA ASP A 152 -12.39 -2.98 2.05
C ASP A 152 -11.25 -3.98 2.32
N PHE A 153 -10.55 -4.39 1.27
CA PHE A 153 -9.48 -5.37 1.35
C PHE A 153 -8.31 -4.96 2.27
N ALA A 154 -8.16 -3.67 2.59
CA ALA A 154 -7.19 -3.24 3.60
C ALA A 154 -7.53 -3.76 5.02
N ASN A 155 -8.78 -4.15 5.25
CA ASN A 155 -9.28 -4.77 6.48
C ASN A 155 -9.81 -6.19 6.22
N ALA A 156 -9.22 -6.92 5.26
CA ALA A 156 -9.60 -8.29 4.95
C ALA A 156 -9.52 -9.20 6.20
N GLU A 157 -10.44 -10.16 6.29
CA GLU A 157 -10.52 -11.10 7.42
C GLU A 157 -9.33 -12.06 7.44
N GLU A 158 -8.88 -12.48 6.26
CA GLU A 158 -7.77 -13.41 6.09
C GLU A 158 -6.78 -12.91 5.04
N ILE A 159 -5.48 -13.12 5.28
CA ILE A 159 -4.42 -12.79 4.33
C ILE A 159 -3.57 -14.04 4.08
N GLY A 160 -3.56 -14.52 2.83
CA GLY A 160 -2.75 -15.62 2.35
C GLY A 160 -1.47 -15.15 1.68
N TYR A 161 -0.34 -15.75 2.04
CA TYR A 161 0.92 -15.50 1.37
C TYR A 161 1.31 -16.75 0.58
N ASP A 162 1.42 -16.60 -0.75
CA ASP A 162 1.69 -17.69 -1.71
C ASP A 162 0.78 -18.91 -1.47
N GLN A 163 -0.44 -18.62 -1.04
CA GLN A 163 -1.45 -19.60 -0.68
C GLN A 163 -2.82 -19.05 -1.11
N ARG A 164 -3.60 -19.89 -1.79
CA ARG A 164 -5.00 -19.62 -2.08
C ARG A 164 -5.85 -19.86 -0.83
N ILE A 165 -6.75 -18.92 -0.53
CA ILE A 165 -7.73 -19.00 0.55
C ILE A 165 -9.14 -19.20 -0.05
N GLY A 166 -9.59 -18.25 -0.87
CA GLY A 166 -10.92 -18.27 -1.47
C GLY A 166 -11.09 -19.22 -2.65
N GLY A 167 -12.34 -19.58 -2.94
CA GLY A 167 -12.68 -20.32 -4.14
C GLY A 167 -12.55 -21.84 -4.02
N ASP A 168 -13.15 -22.47 -3.01
CA ASP A 168 -13.18 -23.92 -2.82
C ASP A 168 -13.87 -24.62 -4.00
N GLY A 169 -13.03 -25.11 -4.93
CA GLY A 169 -13.41 -26.14 -5.92
C GLY A 169 -14.18 -25.69 -7.17
N GLY A 170 -14.63 -24.43 -7.28
CA GLY A 170 -15.39 -23.96 -8.45
C GLY A 170 -14.53 -23.22 -9.49
N THR A 171 -13.60 -22.40 -9.06
CA THR A 171 -12.76 -21.57 -9.92
C THR A 171 -11.36 -22.15 -10.09
N ILE A 172 -10.83 -22.11 -11.32
CA ILE A 172 -9.46 -22.54 -11.61
C ILE A 172 -8.54 -21.34 -11.37
N ASN A 173 -7.63 -21.47 -10.39
CA ASN A 173 -6.55 -20.51 -10.21
C ASN A 173 -5.32 -20.97 -11.02
N ASN A 174 -4.97 -20.25 -12.06
CA ASN A 174 -3.78 -20.53 -12.88
C ASN A 174 -2.62 -19.54 -12.65
N ILE A 175 -2.70 -18.72 -11.59
CA ILE A 175 -1.66 -17.70 -11.27
C ILE A 175 -0.25 -18.30 -11.25
N PRO A 176 0.03 -19.46 -10.61
CA PRO A 176 1.38 -20.02 -10.58
C PRO A 176 1.89 -20.45 -11.96
N ASP A 177 0.99 -20.89 -12.84
CA ASP A 177 1.33 -21.32 -14.21
C ASP A 177 1.50 -20.10 -15.14
N PHE A 178 0.66 -19.07 -14.94
CA PHE A 178 0.70 -17.84 -15.74
C PHE A 178 1.88 -16.92 -15.37
N TYR A 179 2.24 -16.90 -14.11
CA TYR A 179 3.35 -16.09 -13.57
C TYR A 179 4.41 -16.99 -12.91
N PRO A 180 5.16 -17.78 -13.70
CA PRO A 180 6.16 -18.70 -13.13
C PRO A 180 7.25 -17.94 -12.36
N GLY A 181 7.42 -18.28 -11.08
CA GLY A 181 8.32 -17.59 -10.16
C GLY A 181 7.75 -16.34 -9.50
N GLY A 182 6.51 -15.97 -9.82
CA GLY A 182 5.75 -14.94 -9.10
C GLY A 182 5.30 -15.41 -7.72
N LEU A 183 5.07 -14.46 -6.83
CA LEU A 183 4.47 -14.70 -5.51
C LEU A 183 3.15 -13.95 -5.40
N MET A 184 2.17 -14.60 -4.78
CA MET A 184 0.82 -14.06 -4.62
C MET A 184 0.55 -13.70 -3.15
N VAL A 185 -0.11 -12.56 -2.92
CA VAL A 185 -0.74 -12.24 -1.64
C VAL A 185 -2.23 -12.10 -1.85
N GLU A 186 -3.02 -12.91 -1.14
CA GLU A 186 -4.48 -12.90 -1.22
C GLU A 186 -5.07 -12.22 0.00
N TYR A 187 -6.00 -11.29 -0.23
CA TYR A 187 -6.85 -10.65 0.75
C TYR A 187 -8.26 -11.21 0.59
N HIS A 188 -8.81 -11.82 1.65
CA HIS A 188 -10.02 -12.63 1.58
C HIS A 188 -11.05 -12.26 2.63
N PHE A 189 -12.33 -12.27 2.22
CA PHE A 189 -13.51 -12.26 3.07
C PHE A 189 -14.29 -13.55 2.87
N THR A 190 -14.66 -14.21 3.96
CA THR A 190 -15.34 -15.53 3.94
C THR A 190 -16.82 -15.45 3.56
N GLY A 191 -17.38 -14.26 3.55
CA GLY A 191 -18.77 -13.93 3.20
C GLY A 191 -19.27 -12.77 4.05
N PHE A 192 -20.38 -12.16 3.64
CA PHE A 192 -20.92 -10.96 4.30
C PHE A 192 -22.30 -11.22 4.91
N GLU A 193 -23.16 -11.98 4.22
CA GLU A 193 -24.52 -12.24 4.63
C GLU A 193 -24.69 -13.71 5.07
N PRO A 194 -25.07 -13.97 6.35
CA PRO A 194 -25.22 -15.33 6.86
C PRO A 194 -26.16 -16.22 6.07
N ASP A 195 -27.18 -15.61 5.45
CA ASP A 195 -28.18 -16.35 4.65
C ASP A 195 -27.62 -16.90 3.34
N TYR A 196 -26.48 -16.39 2.87
CA TYR A 196 -25.80 -16.88 1.66
C TYR A 196 -24.82 -18.02 1.94
N GLY A 197 -24.62 -18.39 3.20
CA GLY A 197 -23.79 -19.53 3.57
C GLY A 197 -22.33 -19.41 3.07
N GLY A 198 -21.83 -18.19 2.95
CA GLY A 198 -20.49 -17.88 2.46
C GLY A 198 -20.38 -17.86 0.91
N LEU A 199 -21.49 -17.91 0.16
CA LEU A 199 -21.44 -17.82 -1.32
C LEU A 199 -21.18 -16.40 -1.83
N ASP A 200 -21.11 -15.41 -0.95
CA ASP A 200 -20.81 -14.01 -1.24
C ASP A 200 -19.37 -13.62 -0.84
N TRP A 201 -18.48 -14.62 -0.71
CA TRP A 201 -17.08 -14.41 -0.44
C TRP A 201 -16.40 -13.55 -1.53
N ARG A 202 -15.32 -12.85 -1.16
CA ARG A 202 -14.51 -12.02 -2.04
C ARG A 202 -13.04 -12.25 -1.79
N SER A 203 -12.26 -12.24 -2.87
CA SER A 203 -10.80 -12.25 -2.82
C SER A 203 -10.20 -11.26 -3.78
N LEU A 204 -9.17 -10.58 -3.33
CA LEU A 204 -8.26 -9.81 -4.18
C LEU A 204 -6.86 -10.39 -4.06
N ARG A 205 -6.26 -10.80 -5.18
CA ARG A 205 -4.91 -11.35 -5.24
C ARG A 205 -3.98 -10.36 -5.91
N LEU A 206 -2.93 -10.00 -5.22
CA LEU A 206 -1.83 -9.18 -5.73
C LEU A 206 -0.67 -10.10 -6.09
N VAL A 207 -0.23 -10.04 -7.35
CA VAL A 207 0.85 -10.90 -7.86
C VAL A 207 2.11 -10.07 -8.04
N PHE A 208 3.21 -10.56 -7.48
CA PHE A 208 4.51 -9.91 -7.51
C PHE A 208 5.52 -10.75 -8.27
N MET A 209 6.38 -10.09 -9.05
CA MET A 209 7.52 -10.68 -9.76
C MET A 209 8.81 -10.01 -9.33
N GLN A 210 9.86 -10.81 -9.16
CA GLN A 210 11.18 -10.31 -8.84
C GLN A 210 11.93 -9.88 -10.11
N ASP A 211 12.51 -8.68 -10.10
CA ASP A 211 13.47 -8.20 -11.09
C ASP A 211 14.70 -7.65 -10.36
N GLY A 212 15.84 -8.29 -10.56
CA GLY A 212 17.02 -8.08 -9.73
C GLY A 212 16.75 -8.41 -8.25
N ASP A 213 16.98 -7.44 -7.38
CA ASP A 213 16.73 -7.57 -5.93
C ASP A 213 15.38 -6.99 -5.49
N VAL A 214 14.54 -6.57 -6.44
CA VAL A 214 13.29 -5.86 -6.16
C VAL A 214 12.08 -6.68 -6.59
N TRP A 215 11.06 -6.71 -5.76
CA TRP A 215 9.74 -7.27 -6.08
C TRP A 215 8.81 -6.18 -6.58
N PHE A 216 8.14 -6.41 -7.69
CA PHE A 216 7.22 -5.49 -8.34
C PHE A 216 5.84 -6.12 -8.52
N LEU A 217 4.80 -5.31 -8.39
CA LEU A 217 3.43 -5.69 -8.68
C LEU A 217 3.24 -5.85 -10.19
N ILE A 218 2.74 -7.01 -10.63
CA ILE A 218 2.51 -7.32 -12.05
C ILE A 218 1.07 -7.74 -12.34
N GLY A 219 0.28 -8.08 -11.32
CA GLY A 219 -1.10 -8.52 -11.50
C GLY A 219 -1.99 -8.17 -10.33
N ILE A 220 -3.22 -7.79 -10.64
CA ILE A 220 -4.34 -7.69 -9.71
C ILE A 220 -5.43 -8.60 -10.24
N VAL A 221 -5.79 -9.60 -9.45
CA VAL A 221 -6.75 -10.66 -9.83
C VAL A 221 -7.87 -10.68 -8.80
N HIS A 222 -9.06 -10.35 -9.23
CA HIS A 222 -10.26 -10.49 -8.43
C HIS A 222 -10.79 -11.93 -8.47
N ASP A 223 -11.48 -12.34 -7.43
CA ASP A 223 -12.19 -13.63 -7.41
C ASP A 223 -13.40 -13.53 -6.48
N GLU A 224 -14.49 -14.14 -6.91
CA GLU A 224 -15.75 -14.19 -6.18
C GLU A 224 -16.47 -15.48 -6.54
N TRP A 225 -17.49 -15.83 -5.75
CA TRP A 225 -18.36 -16.91 -6.15
C TRP A 225 -19.16 -16.55 -7.40
N THR A 226 -19.19 -17.47 -8.35
CA THR A 226 -19.94 -17.35 -9.60
C THR A 226 -20.73 -18.64 -9.87
N THR A 227 -21.83 -18.53 -10.62
CA THR A 227 -22.75 -19.66 -10.92
C THR A 227 -22.27 -20.50 -12.09
#